data_1689b10283043462813a3ee76fd08e68
#
_entry.id   1689b10283043462813a3ee76fd08e68
#
_cell.length_a   1.000
_cell.length_b   1.000
_cell.length_c   1.000
_cell.angle_alpha   90.00
_cell.angle_beta   90.00
_cell.angle_gamma   90.00
#
_symmetry.space_group_name_H-M   'P 1'
#
loop_
_entity.id
_entity.type
_entity.pdbx_description
1 polymer ?
#
loop_
_entity_poly.entity_id
_entity_poly.type
_entity_poly.pdbx_seq_one_letter_code
_entity_poly.pdbx_strand_id
1 'polypeptide(L)'
;MQQYAPTIQKVLLFGLFFILMFLGFHVLKYFIVPVLWATIIAYMTWPLYQSIYRSCGQRSTLSATLMILFIILVIGIPLTFAIFILQHEGRNLYYELQKQVFSGHFNVPQFIRDLPVIGKEITRTLKELNQDPNSIIQNISNWIQGHLNYGKFVLNEISKNIIKLCFAIMSLFFFYRDGQTILNQVSKALEMVIGPRVHHYIDTISETTRAVVYGVGLTAVAQSFLAGLSYLVAGVPNPMVLTIITFLLALIPFGPPLAYTSVALWLFAQGQTIEAIGVMAWGVCIVSTADNVIRPLVISGATQIPFLLIMFGVLGGIASFGLVGLFIGPVILAVLLAIWREWLHETHEEEALMMPKASLAYDLDNDFNPPKDPPK
;
A
#
# COMPACT_ATOMS: atom_id res chain seq x y z
N MET A 1 -27.54 54.34 9.55
CA MET A 1 -27.68 52.86 9.78
C MET A 1 -27.55 52.00 8.54
N GLN A 2 -27.28 52.54 7.33
CA GLN A 2 -27.22 51.76 6.08
C GLN A 2 -25.83 51.20 5.68
N GLN A 3 -24.76 51.59 6.37
CA GLN A 3 -23.38 51.20 5.98
C GLN A 3 -22.94 49.80 6.55
N TYR A 4 -23.67 49.24 7.51
CA TYR A 4 -23.30 47.95 8.12
C TYR A 4 -23.99 46.74 7.47
N ALA A 5 -25.03 46.97 6.63
CA ALA A 5 -25.77 45.91 5.95
C ALA A 5 -24.90 45.01 5.04
N PRO A 6 -24.00 45.55 4.20
CA PRO A 6 -23.18 44.75 3.27
C PRO A 6 -22.10 43.95 4.04
N THR A 7 -21.63 44.43 5.17
CA THR A 7 -20.62 43.69 5.98
C THR A 7 -21.25 42.52 6.71
N ILE A 8 -22.42 42.71 7.32
CA ILE A 8 -23.17 41.66 7.99
C ILE A 8 -23.60 40.57 6.98
N GLN A 9 -24.06 40.98 5.78
CA GLN A 9 -24.39 40.04 4.71
C GLN A 9 -23.18 39.20 4.28
N LYS A 10 -22.01 39.79 4.10
CA LYS A 10 -20.78 39.07 3.77
C LYS A 10 -20.38 38.08 4.87
N VAL A 11 -20.42 38.49 6.13
CA VAL A 11 -20.11 37.61 7.28
C VAL A 11 -21.09 36.44 7.36
N LEU A 12 -22.40 36.69 7.17
CA LEU A 12 -23.40 35.61 7.14
C LEU A 12 -23.17 34.65 5.99
N LEU A 13 -22.82 35.17 4.80
CA LEU A 13 -22.54 34.36 3.59
C LEU A 13 -21.28 33.49 3.77
N PHE A 14 -20.23 34.06 4.35
CA PHE A 14 -19.03 33.30 4.75
C PHE A 14 -19.35 32.26 5.81
N GLY A 15 -20.11 32.60 6.84
CA GLY A 15 -20.52 31.66 7.86
C GLY A 15 -21.33 30.49 7.28
N LEU A 16 -22.30 30.79 6.42
CA LEU A 16 -23.09 29.77 5.70
C LEU A 16 -22.20 28.89 4.81
N PHE A 17 -21.25 29.51 4.07
CA PHE A 17 -20.29 28.75 3.24
C PHE A 17 -19.45 27.80 4.06
N PHE A 18 -18.90 28.24 5.20
CA PHE A 18 -18.13 27.36 6.09
C PHE A 18 -18.97 26.24 6.70
N ILE A 19 -20.21 26.52 7.08
CA ILE A 19 -21.14 25.49 7.60
C ILE A 19 -21.41 24.44 6.51
N LEU A 20 -21.74 24.87 5.28
CA LEU A 20 -21.98 23.98 4.16
C LEU A 20 -20.73 23.16 3.79
N MET A 21 -19.56 23.79 3.81
CA MET A 21 -18.29 23.10 3.56
C MET A 21 -17.99 22.04 4.65
N PHE A 22 -18.23 22.39 5.91
CA PHE A 22 -18.07 21.45 7.04
C PHE A 22 -19.05 20.26 6.93
N LEU A 23 -20.32 20.55 6.64
CA LEU A 23 -21.33 19.49 6.43
C LEU A 23 -20.98 18.64 5.20
N GLY A 24 -20.57 19.25 4.10
CA GLY A 24 -20.11 18.56 2.90
C GLY A 24 -18.93 17.63 3.20
N PHE A 25 -17.92 18.12 3.93
CA PHE A 25 -16.80 17.29 4.37
C PHE A 25 -17.26 16.13 5.25
N HIS A 26 -18.18 16.39 6.18
CA HIS A 26 -18.71 15.35 7.07
C HIS A 26 -19.44 14.23 6.33
N VAL A 27 -20.16 14.56 5.25
CA VAL A 27 -20.81 13.59 4.35
C VAL A 27 -19.76 12.85 3.51
N LEU A 28 -18.80 13.58 2.93
CA LEU A 28 -17.83 13.02 1.98
C LEU A 28 -16.73 12.20 2.64
N LYS A 29 -16.42 12.39 3.92
CA LYS A 29 -15.31 11.71 4.61
C LYS A 29 -15.33 10.17 4.48
N TYR A 30 -16.52 9.57 4.43
CA TYR A 30 -16.67 8.12 4.29
C TYR A 30 -16.37 7.60 2.88
N PHE A 31 -16.42 8.50 1.88
CA PHE A 31 -16.17 8.19 0.48
C PHE A 31 -14.73 8.49 0.06
N ILE A 32 -13.96 9.21 0.89
CA ILE A 32 -12.58 9.58 0.58
C ILE A 32 -11.75 8.34 0.28
N VAL A 33 -11.76 7.33 1.15
CA VAL A 33 -10.97 6.11 0.99
C VAL A 33 -11.35 5.33 -0.27
N PRO A 34 -12.64 5.04 -0.56
CA PRO A 34 -13.07 4.43 -1.82
C PRO A 34 -12.64 5.22 -3.07
N VAL A 35 -12.79 6.54 -3.05
CA VAL A 35 -12.40 7.41 -4.17
C VAL A 35 -10.88 7.39 -4.38
N LEU A 36 -10.12 7.43 -3.32
CA LEU A 36 -8.65 7.35 -3.38
C LEU A 36 -8.19 6.00 -3.96
N TRP A 37 -8.80 4.88 -3.55
CA TRP A 37 -8.54 3.57 -4.17
C TRP A 37 -8.89 3.57 -5.66
N ALA A 38 -10.05 4.12 -6.03
CA ALA A 38 -10.43 4.24 -7.41
C ALA A 38 -9.44 5.09 -8.23
N THR A 39 -8.93 6.19 -7.66
CA THR A 39 -7.92 7.05 -8.31
C THR A 39 -6.62 6.28 -8.54
N ILE A 40 -6.11 5.58 -7.51
CA ILE A 40 -4.88 4.80 -7.61
C ILE A 40 -5.02 3.70 -8.67
N ILE A 41 -6.10 2.91 -8.61
CA ILE A 41 -6.35 1.84 -9.57
C ILE A 41 -6.52 2.40 -10.99
N ALA A 42 -7.29 3.49 -11.17
CA ALA A 42 -7.44 4.13 -12.46
C ALA A 42 -6.10 4.59 -13.03
N TYR A 43 -5.28 5.23 -12.19
CA TYR A 43 -3.95 5.71 -12.60
C TYR A 43 -3.02 4.56 -13.00
N MET A 44 -2.94 3.49 -12.19
CA MET A 44 -2.14 2.30 -12.47
C MET A 44 -2.50 1.64 -13.80
N THR A 45 -3.78 1.51 -14.04
CA THR A 45 -4.32 0.75 -15.18
C THR A 45 -4.67 1.65 -16.36
N TRP A 46 -4.37 2.96 -16.29
CA TRP A 46 -4.65 3.92 -17.34
C TRP A 46 -4.07 3.55 -18.70
N PRO A 47 -2.80 3.06 -18.82
CA PRO A 47 -2.25 2.62 -20.11
C PRO A 47 -3.07 1.48 -20.73
N LEU A 48 -3.55 0.55 -19.91
CA LEU A 48 -4.36 -0.57 -20.35
C LEU A 48 -5.74 -0.09 -20.80
N TYR A 49 -6.36 0.81 -20.03
CA TYR A 49 -7.62 1.45 -20.41
C TYR A 49 -7.50 2.17 -21.75
N GLN A 50 -6.42 2.92 -21.98
CA GLN A 50 -6.20 3.60 -23.26
C GLN A 50 -6.10 2.62 -24.44
N SER A 51 -5.50 1.45 -24.24
CA SER A 51 -5.45 0.40 -25.26
C SER A 51 -6.86 -0.10 -25.60
N ILE A 52 -7.67 -0.40 -24.58
CA ILE A 52 -9.07 -0.81 -24.74
C ILE A 52 -9.90 0.30 -25.40
N TYR A 53 -9.70 1.55 -24.99
CA TYR A 53 -10.40 2.72 -25.53
C TYR A 53 -10.16 2.89 -27.02
N ARG A 54 -8.91 2.72 -27.47
CA ARG A 54 -8.56 2.75 -28.90
C ARG A 54 -9.21 1.59 -29.67
N SER A 55 -9.20 0.38 -29.09
CA SER A 55 -9.79 -0.82 -29.70
C SER A 55 -11.32 -0.75 -29.79
N CYS A 56 -11.99 -0.06 -28.86
CA CYS A 56 -13.45 0.10 -28.82
C CYS A 56 -13.96 1.32 -29.63
N GLY A 57 -13.17 1.86 -30.54
CA GLY A 57 -13.57 3.00 -31.37
C GLY A 57 -13.85 4.27 -30.57
N GLN A 58 -13.06 4.51 -29.52
CA GLN A 58 -13.13 5.72 -28.67
C GLN A 58 -14.45 5.92 -27.91
N ARG A 59 -15.17 4.84 -27.66
CA ARG A 59 -16.42 4.86 -26.87
C ARG A 59 -16.09 4.75 -25.38
N SER A 60 -16.06 5.89 -24.67
CA SER A 60 -15.63 5.99 -23.27
C SER A 60 -16.43 5.08 -22.32
N THR A 61 -17.76 5.07 -22.43
CA THR A 61 -18.64 4.26 -21.59
C THR A 61 -18.40 2.76 -21.76
N LEU A 62 -18.31 2.29 -23.01
CA LEU A 62 -18.08 0.87 -23.32
C LEU A 62 -16.69 0.43 -22.82
N SER A 63 -15.68 1.25 -23.06
CA SER A 63 -14.30 0.97 -22.63
C SER A 63 -14.17 0.96 -21.12
N ALA A 64 -14.83 1.89 -20.41
CA ALA A 64 -14.86 1.91 -18.95
C ALA A 64 -15.54 0.66 -18.38
N THR A 65 -16.66 0.23 -18.95
CA THR A 65 -17.37 -0.99 -18.53
C THR A 65 -16.50 -2.24 -18.74
N LEU A 66 -15.87 -2.36 -19.92
CA LEU A 66 -14.98 -3.47 -20.22
C LEU A 66 -13.76 -3.50 -19.29
N MET A 67 -13.19 -2.33 -18.99
CA MET A 67 -12.06 -2.22 -18.08
C MET A 67 -12.42 -2.64 -16.66
N ILE A 68 -13.58 -2.23 -16.16
CA ILE A 68 -14.07 -2.67 -14.85
C ILE A 68 -14.31 -4.17 -14.82
N LEU A 69 -14.96 -4.72 -15.84
CA LEU A 69 -15.17 -6.16 -15.94
C LEU A 69 -13.84 -6.92 -15.96
N PHE A 70 -12.85 -6.41 -16.70
CA PHE A 70 -11.50 -6.96 -16.72
C PHE A 70 -10.86 -6.95 -15.32
N ILE A 71 -10.92 -5.84 -14.59
CA ILE A 71 -10.36 -5.73 -13.24
C ILE A 71 -11.07 -6.68 -12.27
N ILE A 72 -12.41 -6.75 -12.33
CA ILE A 72 -13.19 -7.69 -11.51
C ILE A 72 -12.79 -9.14 -11.79
N LEU A 73 -12.58 -9.49 -13.05
CA LEU A 73 -12.13 -10.85 -13.43
C LEU A 73 -10.71 -11.12 -12.95
N VAL A 74 -9.78 -10.21 -13.22
CA VAL A 74 -8.35 -10.38 -12.87
C VAL A 74 -8.12 -10.45 -11.36
N ILE A 75 -8.86 -9.69 -10.57
CA ILE A 75 -8.74 -9.70 -9.10
C ILE A 75 -9.71 -10.72 -8.49
N GLY A 76 -10.95 -10.76 -8.96
CA GLY A 76 -12.02 -11.57 -8.40
C GLY A 76 -11.81 -13.07 -8.56
N ILE A 77 -11.36 -13.52 -9.75
CA ILE A 77 -11.13 -14.95 -9.97
C ILE A 77 -10.03 -15.51 -9.05
N PRO A 78 -8.82 -14.95 -8.99
CA PRO A 78 -7.80 -15.45 -8.08
C PRO A 78 -8.19 -15.33 -6.61
N LEU A 79 -8.88 -14.26 -6.21
CA LEU A 79 -9.35 -14.08 -4.84
C LEU A 79 -10.38 -15.14 -4.46
N THR A 80 -11.35 -15.42 -5.34
CA THR A 80 -12.36 -16.46 -5.12
C THR A 80 -11.70 -17.83 -5.01
N PHE A 81 -10.72 -18.10 -5.87
CA PHE A 81 -9.96 -19.35 -5.86
C PHE A 81 -9.10 -19.47 -4.58
N ALA A 82 -8.47 -18.38 -4.16
CA ALA A 82 -7.72 -18.33 -2.90
C ALA A 82 -8.63 -18.64 -1.69
N ILE A 83 -9.82 -18.03 -1.63
CA ILE A 83 -10.81 -18.30 -0.58
C ILE A 83 -11.24 -19.77 -0.61
N PHE A 84 -11.48 -20.33 -1.80
CA PHE A 84 -11.88 -21.73 -1.93
C PHE A 84 -10.77 -22.69 -1.46
N ILE A 85 -9.51 -22.46 -1.85
CA ILE A 85 -8.37 -23.23 -1.36
C ILE A 85 -8.24 -23.09 0.15
N LEU A 86 -8.30 -21.87 0.68
CA LEU A 86 -8.16 -21.63 2.10
C LEU A 86 -9.25 -22.33 2.93
N GLN A 87 -10.48 -22.37 2.42
CA GLN A 87 -11.57 -23.11 3.07
C GLN A 87 -11.38 -24.64 3.00
N HIS A 88 -10.91 -25.15 1.86
CA HIS A 88 -10.70 -26.58 1.68
C HIS A 88 -9.49 -27.07 2.48
N GLU A 89 -8.36 -26.42 2.32
CA GLU A 89 -7.12 -26.78 3.02
C GLU A 89 -7.19 -26.45 4.52
N GLY A 90 -7.82 -25.36 4.89
CA GLY A 90 -8.04 -25.02 6.29
C GLY A 90 -8.87 -26.06 7.04
N ARG A 91 -9.83 -26.69 6.36
CA ARG A 91 -10.62 -27.81 6.91
C ARG A 91 -9.77 -29.07 7.04
N ASN A 92 -8.99 -29.40 6.02
CA ASN A 92 -8.08 -30.53 6.03
C ASN A 92 -7.01 -30.37 7.11
N LEU A 93 -6.42 -29.18 7.21
CA LEU A 93 -5.47 -28.79 8.25
C LEU A 93 -6.05 -28.99 9.65
N TYR A 94 -7.29 -28.55 9.86
CA TYR A 94 -7.97 -28.72 11.15
C TYR A 94 -8.11 -30.22 11.51
N TYR A 95 -8.54 -31.04 10.57
CA TYR A 95 -8.68 -32.49 10.78
C TYR A 95 -7.32 -33.19 11.01
N GLU A 96 -6.30 -32.81 10.26
CA GLU A 96 -4.95 -33.37 10.43
C GLU A 96 -4.33 -32.96 11.77
N LEU A 97 -4.44 -31.69 12.16
CA LEU A 97 -4.01 -31.23 13.49
C LEU A 97 -4.78 -31.95 14.60
N GLN A 98 -6.07 -32.11 14.47
CA GLN A 98 -6.90 -32.87 15.43
C GLN A 98 -6.42 -34.32 15.53
N LYS A 99 -6.15 -34.99 14.41
CA LYS A 99 -5.67 -36.36 14.37
C LYS A 99 -4.27 -36.50 15.01
N GLN A 100 -3.35 -35.56 14.74
CA GLN A 100 -2.01 -35.55 15.33
C GLN A 100 -2.04 -35.29 16.83
N VAL A 101 -2.90 -34.36 17.29
CA VAL A 101 -3.11 -34.11 18.73
C VAL A 101 -3.67 -35.35 19.42
N PHE A 102 -4.64 -36.04 18.84
CA PHE A 102 -5.20 -37.26 19.41
C PHE A 102 -4.28 -38.47 19.35
N SER A 103 -3.36 -38.55 18.36
CA SER A 103 -2.42 -39.67 18.23
C SER A 103 -1.20 -39.54 19.15
N GLY A 104 -1.03 -38.43 19.84
CA GLY A 104 0.10 -38.21 20.77
C GLY A 104 1.48 -38.15 20.11
N HIS A 105 1.57 -38.11 18.78
CA HIS A 105 2.81 -38.20 18.02
C HIS A 105 3.33 -36.84 17.56
N PHE A 106 3.42 -35.86 18.45
CA PHE A 106 4.21 -34.66 18.16
C PHE A 106 5.71 -34.98 18.25
N ASN A 107 6.28 -35.38 17.12
CA ASN A 107 7.72 -35.60 17.00
C ASN A 107 8.42 -34.26 16.71
N VAL A 108 8.88 -33.59 17.75
CA VAL A 108 9.73 -32.41 17.58
C VAL A 108 11.11 -32.89 17.12
N PRO A 109 11.61 -32.39 15.98
CA PRO A 109 12.95 -32.70 15.52
C PRO A 109 14.01 -32.44 16.62
N GLN A 110 14.99 -33.32 16.71
CA GLN A 110 16.03 -33.25 17.76
C GLN A 110 16.70 -31.86 17.80
N PHE A 111 16.97 -31.24 16.65
CA PHE A 111 17.64 -29.93 16.59
C PHE A 111 16.84 -28.82 17.28
N ILE A 112 15.49 -28.88 17.31
CA ILE A 112 14.64 -27.89 18.00
C ILE A 112 14.67 -28.14 19.52
N ARG A 113 14.77 -29.40 19.95
CA ARG A 113 14.93 -29.78 21.38
C ARG A 113 16.24 -29.28 21.94
N ASP A 114 17.28 -29.22 21.10
CA ASP A 114 18.65 -28.85 21.47
C ASP A 114 18.89 -27.33 21.47
N LEU A 115 17.90 -26.51 21.05
CA LEU A 115 18.01 -25.05 21.13
C LEU A 115 18.01 -24.56 22.58
N PRO A 116 19.05 -23.78 23.00
CA PRO A 116 19.33 -23.52 24.42
C PRO A 116 18.28 -22.67 25.15
N VAL A 117 17.44 -21.94 24.46
CA VAL A 117 16.40 -21.08 25.05
C VAL A 117 14.99 -21.55 24.71
N ILE A 118 14.75 -21.89 23.44
CA ILE A 118 13.42 -22.20 22.87
C ILE A 118 13.07 -23.70 23.05
N GLY A 119 14.06 -24.61 23.01
CA GLY A 119 13.85 -26.04 23.06
C GLY A 119 13.25 -26.54 24.40
N LYS A 120 13.63 -25.93 25.51
CA LYS A 120 13.08 -26.26 26.83
C LYS A 120 11.62 -25.82 26.99
N GLU A 121 11.29 -24.62 26.50
CA GLU A 121 9.93 -24.06 26.55
C GLU A 121 8.97 -24.84 25.65
N ILE A 122 9.41 -25.15 24.41
CA ILE A 122 8.64 -25.98 23.48
C ILE A 122 8.42 -27.38 24.05
N THR A 123 9.46 -27.99 24.65
CA THR A 123 9.34 -29.33 25.21
C THR A 123 8.43 -29.37 26.45
N ARG A 124 8.42 -28.30 27.26
CA ARG A 124 7.52 -28.12 28.38
C ARG A 124 6.08 -27.97 27.95
N THR A 125 5.83 -27.06 27.00
CA THR A 125 4.51 -26.81 26.42
C THR A 125 3.97 -28.09 25.77
N LEU A 126 4.81 -28.86 25.06
CA LEU A 126 4.42 -30.12 24.45
C LEU A 126 4.16 -31.23 25.46
N LYS A 127 4.86 -31.27 26.61
CA LYS A 127 4.54 -32.19 27.71
C LYS A 127 3.21 -31.86 28.38
N GLU A 128 2.92 -30.56 28.57
CA GLU A 128 1.62 -30.07 29.04
C GLU A 128 0.51 -30.41 28.05
N LEU A 129 0.80 -30.28 26.74
CA LEU A 129 -0.03 -30.68 25.60
C LEU A 129 -0.39 -32.18 25.61
N ASN A 130 0.57 -33.04 25.90
CA ASN A 130 0.36 -34.50 25.94
C ASN A 130 -0.38 -34.96 27.19
N GLN A 131 -0.43 -34.16 28.28
CA GLN A 131 -1.09 -34.51 29.55
C GLN A 131 -2.60 -34.24 29.52
N ASP A 132 -3.06 -33.25 28.75
CA ASP A 132 -4.50 -32.95 28.56
C ASP A 132 -4.83 -32.49 27.14
N PRO A 133 -4.94 -33.41 26.17
CA PRO A 133 -5.31 -33.11 24.79
C PRO A 133 -6.66 -32.42 24.64
N ASN A 134 -7.58 -32.69 25.58
CA ASN A 134 -8.94 -32.12 25.51
C ASN A 134 -8.98 -30.64 25.88
N SER A 135 -8.10 -30.18 26.76
CA SER A 135 -8.03 -28.74 27.11
C SER A 135 -7.61 -27.89 25.94
N ILE A 136 -6.76 -28.40 25.04
CA ILE A 136 -6.28 -27.72 23.85
C ILE A 136 -7.34 -27.69 22.78
N ILE A 137 -8.00 -28.83 22.56
CA ILE A 137 -9.13 -28.88 21.60
C ILE A 137 -10.22 -27.96 22.08
N GLN A 138 -10.50 -27.90 23.39
CA GLN A 138 -11.45 -26.92 23.93
C GLN A 138 -10.93 -25.48 23.78
N ASN A 139 -9.66 -25.20 24.02
CA ASN A 139 -9.10 -23.86 23.82
C ASN A 139 -9.07 -23.45 22.35
N ILE A 140 -8.67 -24.33 21.44
CA ILE A 140 -8.73 -24.12 20.00
C ILE A 140 -10.20 -24.03 19.52
N SER A 141 -11.07 -24.90 20.00
CA SER A 141 -12.52 -24.87 19.69
C SER A 141 -13.17 -23.60 20.23
N ASN A 142 -12.85 -23.19 21.46
CA ASN A 142 -13.33 -21.93 22.04
C ASN A 142 -12.73 -20.73 21.33
N TRP A 143 -11.45 -20.79 20.92
CA TRP A 143 -10.83 -19.76 20.10
C TRP A 143 -11.49 -19.70 18.71
N ILE A 144 -11.68 -20.83 18.04
CA ILE A 144 -12.40 -20.93 16.77
C ILE A 144 -13.87 -20.53 16.93
N GLN A 145 -14.59 -21.00 17.97
CA GLN A 145 -15.98 -20.60 18.22
C GLN A 145 -16.08 -19.13 18.64
N GLY A 146 -15.15 -18.64 19.45
CA GLY A 146 -15.00 -17.20 19.71
C GLY A 146 -14.80 -16.42 18.41
N HIS A 147 -14.02 -16.94 17.50
CA HIS A 147 -13.76 -16.32 16.20
C HIS A 147 -14.83 -16.64 15.14
N LEU A 148 -15.59 -17.72 15.26
CA LEU A 148 -16.78 -18.00 14.42
C LEU A 148 -17.98 -17.13 14.81
N ASN A 149 -18.10 -16.68 16.06
CA ASN A 149 -19.00 -15.57 16.42
C ASN A 149 -18.59 -14.24 15.75
N TYR A 150 -17.33 -14.11 15.32
CA TYR A 150 -16.91 -13.11 14.33
C TYR A 150 -17.57 -13.30 12.96
N GLY A 151 -18.20 -14.43 12.64
CA GLY A 151 -18.98 -14.59 11.41
C GLY A 151 -20.08 -13.54 11.28
N LYS A 152 -20.76 -13.19 12.37
CA LYS A 152 -21.69 -12.05 12.39
C LYS A 152 -20.97 -10.71 12.32
N PHE A 153 -19.82 -10.57 12.96
CA PHE A 153 -18.96 -9.39 12.87
C PHE A 153 -18.37 -9.26 11.47
N VAL A 154 -17.87 -10.36 10.90
CA VAL A 154 -17.34 -10.42 9.51
C VAL A 154 -18.45 -10.13 8.50
N LEU A 155 -19.66 -10.66 8.64
CA LEU A 155 -20.79 -10.33 7.77
C LEU A 155 -21.18 -8.84 7.88
N ASN A 156 -21.14 -8.26 9.06
CA ASN A 156 -21.41 -6.85 9.26
C ASN A 156 -20.29 -5.96 8.70
N GLU A 157 -19.04 -6.35 8.88
CA GLU A 157 -17.89 -5.66 8.27
C GLU A 157 -17.83 -5.87 6.74
N ILE A 158 -18.18 -7.06 6.25
CA ILE A 158 -18.32 -7.31 4.79
C ILE A 158 -19.41 -6.42 4.21
N SER A 159 -20.57 -6.30 4.87
CA SER A 159 -21.67 -5.43 4.40
C SER A 159 -21.25 -3.97 4.32
N LYS A 160 -20.54 -3.45 5.31
CA LYS A 160 -20.00 -2.09 5.29
C LYS A 160 -18.91 -1.92 4.21
N ASN A 161 -18.10 -2.94 3.98
CA ASN A 161 -17.05 -2.93 2.97
C ASN A 161 -17.58 -3.14 1.56
N ILE A 162 -18.69 -3.88 1.39
CA ILE A 162 -19.40 -4.00 0.09
C ILE A 162 -19.86 -2.62 -0.39
N ILE A 163 -20.45 -1.81 0.50
CA ILE A 163 -20.86 -0.45 0.15
C ILE A 163 -19.66 0.37 -0.32
N LYS A 164 -18.55 0.34 0.45
CA LYS A 164 -17.32 1.03 0.06
C LYS A 164 -16.76 0.50 -1.28
N LEU A 165 -16.82 -0.81 -1.51
CA LEU A 165 -16.40 -1.43 -2.75
C LEU A 165 -17.28 -0.98 -3.94
N CYS A 166 -18.60 -0.96 -3.76
CA CYS A 166 -19.52 -0.45 -4.77
C CYS A 166 -19.22 1.01 -5.13
N PHE A 167 -18.95 1.85 -4.12
CA PHE A 167 -18.55 3.24 -4.35
C PHE A 167 -17.19 3.35 -5.04
N ALA A 168 -16.22 2.50 -4.69
CA ALA A 168 -14.92 2.46 -5.36
C ALA A 168 -15.07 2.06 -6.84
N ILE A 169 -15.86 1.03 -7.13
CA ILE A 169 -16.13 0.58 -8.52
C ILE A 169 -16.88 1.67 -9.30
N MET A 170 -17.88 2.30 -8.68
CA MET A 170 -18.62 3.39 -9.30
C MET A 170 -17.71 4.59 -9.59
N SER A 171 -16.88 5.00 -8.63
CA SER A 171 -15.90 6.07 -8.82
C SER A 171 -14.89 5.71 -9.90
N LEU A 172 -14.42 4.47 -9.93
CA LEU A 172 -13.50 3.94 -10.93
C LEU A 172 -14.11 4.01 -12.35
N PHE A 173 -15.41 3.70 -12.48
CA PHE A 173 -16.13 3.86 -13.74
C PHE A 173 -16.10 5.28 -14.24
N PHE A 174 -16.43 6.25 -13.38
CA PHE A 174 -16.42 7.67 -13.74
C PHE A 174 -15.00 8.17 -14.06
N PHE A 175 -13.99 7.70 -13.34
CA PHE A 175 -12.60 8.07 -13.62
C PHE A 175 -12.14 7.55 -14.98
N TYR A 176 -12.51 6.34 -15.39
CA TYR A 176 -12.23 5.87 -16.75
C TYR A 176 -13.02 6.63 -17.81
N ARG A 177 -14.30 6.90 -17.56
CA ARG A 177 -15.16 7.55 -18.53
C ARG A 177 -14.83 9.03 -18.71
N ASP A 178 -14.66 9.75 -17.61
CA ASP A 178 -14.59 11.21 -17.58
C ASP A 178 -13.25 11.75 -17.02
N GLY A 179 -12.30 10.88 -16.69
CA GLY A 179 -11.08 11.22 -15.94
C GLY A 179 -10.26 12.35 -16.56
N GLN A 180 -10.13 12.38 -17.88
CA GLN A 180 -9.42 13.46 -18.57
C GLN A 180 -10.14 14.82 -18.38
N THR A 181 -11.47 14.82 -18.44
CA THR A 181 -12.28 16.02 -18.22
C THR A 181 -12.19 16.50 -16.78
N ILE A 182 -12.27 15.56 -15.83
CA ILE A 182 -12.13 15.85 -14.39
C ILE A 182 -10.75 16.44 -14.12
N LEU A 183 -9.67 15.81 -14.61
CA LEU A 183 -8.31 16.28 -14.43
C LEU A 183 -8.13 17.70 -14.97
N ASN A 184 -8.62 17.96 -16.17
CA ASN A 184 -8.54 19.29 -16.80
C ASN A 184 -9.33 20.35 -16.02
N GLN A 185 -10.50 20.01 -15.46
CA GLN A 185 -11.28 20.92 -14.64
C GLN A 185 -10.58 21.23 -13.32
N VAL A 186 -10.05 20.20 -12.65
CA VAL A 186 -9.29 20.35 -11.38
C VAL A 186 -8.02 21.18 -11.63
N SER A 187 -7.26 20.86 -12.69
CA SER A 187 -6.06 21.62 -13.06
C SER A 187 -6.36 23.10 -13.29
N LYS A 188 -7.39 23.42 -14.08
CA LYS A 188 -7.80 24.82 -14.33
C LYS A 188 -8.27 25.54 -13.06
N ALA A 189 -9.04 24.85 -12.21
CA ALA A 189 -9.50 25.43 -10.95
C ALA A 189 -8.34 25.74 -10.02
N LEU A 190 -7.37 24.84 -9.92
CA LEU A 190 -6.16 25.03 -9.13
C LEU A 190 -5.26 26.13 -9.73
N GLU A 191 -5.15 26.20 -11.06
CA GLU A 191 -4.36 27.22 -11.76
C GLU A 191 -4.91 28.64 -11.49
N MET A 192 -6.24 28.80 -11.35
CA MET A 192 -6.85 30.08 -10.96
C MET A 192 -6.47 30.53 -9.55
N VAL A 193 -6.14 29.59 -8.64
CA VAL A 193 -5.84 29.89 -7.24
C VAL A 193 -4.34 29.98 -6.99
N ILE A 194 -3.57 29.07 -7.55
CA ILE A 194 -2.12 28.85 -7.27
C ILE A 194 -1.27 29.42 -8.43
N GLY A 195 -1.88 29.65 -9.61
CA GLY A 195 -1.19 30.07 -10.82
C GLY A 195 -0.52 28.91 -11.57
N PRO A 196 0.43 29.21 -12.50
CA PRO A 196 1.05 28.21 -13.39
C PRO A 196 1.82 27.09 -12.66
N ARG A 197 2.19 27.31 -11.39
CA ARG A 197 2.90 26.36 -10.54
C ARG A 197 2.13 25.06 -10.31
N VAL A 198 0.83 25.06 -10.51
CA VAL A 198 -0.02 23.87 -10.36
C VAL A 198 0.48 22.69 -11.22
N HIS A 199 1.02 22.97 -12.40
CA HIS A 199 1.55 21.93 -13.29
C HIS A 199 2.72 21.19 -12.67
N HIS A 200 3.65 21.90 -12.00
CA HIS A 200 4.77 21.27 -11.28
C HIS A 200 4.30 20.36 -10.15
N TYR A 201 3.26 20.77 -9.41
CA TYR A 201 2.70 19.92 -8.35
C TYR A 201 1.97 18.68 -8.91
N ILE A 202 1.24 18.83 -10.01
CA ILE A 202 0.59 17.71 -10.71
C ILE A 202 1.64 16.72 -11.24
N ASP A 203 2.73 17.21 -11.80
CA ASP A 203 3.83 16.37 -12.27
C ASP A 203 4.49 15.62 -11.11
N THR A 204 4.77 16.32 -9.99
CA THR A 204 5.31 15.70 -8.76
C THR A 204 4.38 14.60 -8.22
N ILE A 205 3.06 14.84 -8.18
CA ILE A 205 2.06 13.83 -7.79
C ILE A 205 2.12 12.63 -8.73
N SER A 206 2.15 12.87 -10.03
CA SER A 206 2.16 11.84 -11.06
C SER A 206 3.43 10.98 -10.99
N GLU A 207 4.60 11.61 -10.91
CA GLU A 207 5.89 10.93 -10.82
C GLU A 207 5.99 10.10 -9.53
N THR A 208 5.63 10.69 -8.40
CA THR A 208 5.68 9.99 -7.11
C THR A 208 4.68 8.83 -7.08
N THR A 209 3.45 9.03 -7.55
CA THR A 209 2.46 7.96 -7.64
C THR A 209 2.96 6.83 -8.54
N ARG A 210 3.53 7.16 -9.70
CA ARG A 210 4.12 6.20 -10.63
C ARG A 210 5.25 5.41 -9.95
N ALA A 211 6.18 6.09 -9.27
CA ALA A 211 7.30 5.45 -8.58
C ALA A 211 6.83 4.47 -7.50
N VAL A 212 5.86 4.87 -6.66
CA VAL A 212 5.29 4.02 -5.61
C VAL A 212 4.59 2.80 -6.21
N VAL A 213 3.77 3.01 -7.25
CA VAL A 213 3.04 1.94 -7.92
C VAL A 213 3.97 0.92 -8.56
N TYR A 214 4.96 1.38 -9.35
CA TYR A 214 5.96 0.49 -9.94
C TYR A 214 6.82 -0.19 -8.87
N GLY A 215 7.17 0.53 -7.80
CA GLY A 215 7.90 -0.03 -6.66
C GLY A 215 7.14 -1.19 -6.02
N VAL A 216 5.87 -0.99 -5.69
CA VAL A 216 5.01 -2.05 -5.10
C VAL A 216 4.81 -3.19 -6.08
N GLY A 217 4.50 -2.89 -7.35
CA GLY A 217 4.28 -3.91 -8.38
C GLY A 217 5.51 -4.77 -8.65
N LEU A 218 6.68 -4.14 -8.85
CA LEU A 218 7.93 -4.87 -9.10
C LEU A 218 8.35 -5.71 -7.90
N THR A 219 8.21 -5.15 -6.69
CA THR A 219 8.48 -5.89 -5.45
C THR A 219 7.54 -7.09 -5.32
N ALA A 220 6.24 -6.94 -5.61
CA ALA A 220 5.28 -8.03 -5.56
C ALA A 220 5.62 -9.16 -6.56
N VAL A 221 6.04 -8.82 -7.77
CA VAL A 221 6.52 -9.81 -8.77
C VAL A 221 7.76 -10.54 -8.25
N ALA A 222 8.76 -9.80 -7.77
CA ALA A 222 10.00 -10.41 -7.26
C ALA A 222 9.73 -11.32 -6.05
N GLN A 223 8.96 -10.85 -5.08
CA GLN A 223 8.61 -11.61 -3.87
C GLN A 223 7.80 -12.88 -4.20
N SER A 224 6.80 -12.78 -5.07
CA SER A 224 6.00 -13.94 -5.46
C SER A 224 6.83 -14.95 -6.22
N PHE A 225 7.73 -14.51 -7.10
CA PHE A 225 8.65 -15.38 -7.82
C PHE A 225 9.60 -16.11 -6.86
N LEU A 226 10.23 -15.39 -5.93
CA LEU A 226 11.12 -15.96 -4.92
C LEU A 226 10.37 -16.94 -3.99
N ALA A 227 9.16 -16.59 -3.56
CA ALA A 227 8.32 -17.47 -2.76
C ALA A 227 7.90 -18.71 -3.56
N GLY A 228 7.52 -18.56 -4.83
CA GLY A 228 7.16 -19.65 -5.72
C GLY A 228 8.29 -20.67 -5.92
N LEU A 229 9.53 -20.20 -6.02
CA LEU A 229 10.70 -21.09 -6.05
C LEU A 229 10.79 -21.94 -4.79
N SER A 230 10.57 -21.36 -3.61
CA SER A 230 10.58 -22.12 -2.35
C SER A 230 9.46 -23.15 -2.28
N TYR A 231 8.26 -22.83 -2.79
CA TYR A 231 7.13 -23.75 -2.85
C TYR A 231 7.38 -24.91 -3.80
N LEU A 232 8.04 -24.65 -4.95
CA LEU A 232 8.48 -25.70 -5.88
C LEU A 232 9.48 -26.64 -5.24
N VAL A 233 10.51 -26.11 -4.60
CA VAL A 233 11.57 -26.91 -3.96
C VAL A 233 11.01 -27.72 -2.77
N ALA A 234 10.06 -27.15 -2.02
CA ALA A 234 9.41 -27.84 -0.91
C ALA A 234 8.35 -28.88 -1.37
N GLY A 235 8.11 -29.04 -2.66
CA GLY A 235 7.14 -30.02 -3.18
C GLY A 235 5.68 -29.70 -2.84
N VAL A 236 5.36 -28.43 -2.62
CA VAL A 236 3.98 -28.00 -2.29
C VAL A 236 3.06 -28.28 -3.48
N PRO A 237 1.85 -28.84 -3.27
CA PRO A 237 0.91 -29.04 -4.36
C PRO A 237 0.45 -27.71 -4.95
N ASN A 238 0.33 -27.68 -6.27
CA ASN A 238 -0.09 -26.48 -7.04
C ASN A 238 0.74 -25.21 -6.75
N PRO A 239 2.08 -25.28 -6.81
CA PRO A 239 2.96 -24.15 -6.40
C PRO A 239 2.71 -22.89 -7.24
N MET A 240 2.32 -23.01 -8.52
CA MET A 240 1.98 -21.86 -9.36
C MET A 240 0.78 -21.09 -8.83
N VAL A 241 -0.25 -21.78 -8.34
CA VAL A 241 -1.44 -21.13 -7.78
C VAL A 241 -1.07 -20.37 -6.52
N LEU A 242 -0.28 -20.97 -5.63
CA LEU A 242 0.20 -20.31 -4.42
C LEU A 242 1.11 -19.14 -4.74
N THR A 243 1.89 -19.20 -5.80
CA THR A 243 2.70 -18.08 -6.30
C THR A 243 1.81 -16.91 -6.73
N ILE A 244 0.73 -17.15 -7.47
CA ILE A 244 -0.23 -16.13 -7.88
C ILE A 244 -0.94 -15.54 -6.66
N ILE A 245 -1.34 -16.37 -5.70
CA ILE A 245 -1.93 -15.90 -4.44
C ILE A 245 -0.93 -15.04 -3.66
N THR A 246 0.34 -15.47 -3.59
CA THR A 246 1.41 -14.69 -2.96
C THR A 246 1.62 -13.36 -3.67
N PHE A 247 1.54 -13.31 -5.01
CA PHE A 247 1.62 -12.06 -5.77
C PHE A 247 0.50 -11.09 -5.38
N LEU A 248 -0.75 -11.56 -5.29
CA LEU A 248 -1.87 -10.72 -4.88
C LEU A 248 -1.73 -10.24 -3.44
N LEU A 249 -1.25 -11.11 -2.55
CA LEU A 249 -0.96 -10.73 -1.17
C LEU A 249 0.20 -9.75 -1.07
N ALA A 250 1.23 -9.87 -1.94
CA ALA A 250 2.38 -8.98 -1.95
C ALA A 250 2.06 -7.53 -2.37
N LEU A 251 0.91 -7.29 -2.97
CA LEU A 251 0.41 -5.93 -3.19
C LEU A 251 -0.02 -5.23 -1.89
N ILE A 252 -0.21 -5.99 -0.81
CA ILE A 252 -0.63 -5.51 0.50
C ILE A 252 0.56 -5.64 1.46
N PRO A 253 0.83 -4.64 2.33
CA PRO A 253 1.88 -4.74 3.34
C PRO A 253 1.69 -5.98 4.23
N PHE A 254 2.78 -6.65 4.54
CA PHE A 254 2.79 -7.91 5.31
C PHE A 254 2.10 -9.11 4.63
N GLY A 255 1.65 -8.97 3.38
CA GLY A 255 1.03 -10.05 2.63
C GLY A 255 1.96 -11.25 2.38
N PRO A 256 3.19 -11.06 1.90
CA PRO A 256 4.14 -12.16 1.69
C PRO A 256 4.45 -12.95 2.97
N PRO A 257 4.74 -12.32 4.13
CA PRO A 257 4.83 -13.02 5.41
C PRO A 257 3.63 -13.90 5.73
N LEU A 258 2.42 -13.41 5.48
CA LEU A 258 1.21 -14.20 5.68
C LEU A 258 1.17 -15.41 4.73
N ALA A 259 1.55 -15.22 3.46
CA ALA A 259 1.55 -16.29 2.46
C ALA A 259 2.52 -17.42 2.82
N TYR A 260 3.82 -17.11 2.96
CA TYR A 260 4.82 -18.15 3.23
C TYR A 260 4.67 -18.78 4.62
N THR A 261 4.19 -18.03 5.63
CA THR A 261 3.89 -18.60 6.95
C THR A 261 2.73 -19.59 6.89
N SER A 262 1.68 -19.27 6.11
CA SER A 262 0.54 -20.18 5.92
C SER A 262 0.97 -21.50 5.23
N VAL A 263 1.84 -21.39 4.21
CA VAL A 263 2.39 -22.56 3.51
C VAL A 263 3.30 -23.38 4.42
N ALA A 264 4.17 -22.73 5.21
CA ALA A 264 5.04 -23.40 6.17
C ALA A 264 4.24 -24.13 7.25
N LEU A 265 3.18 -23.50 7.79
CA LEU A 265 2.26 -24.15 8.75
C LEU A 265 1.55 -25.36 8.12
N TRP A 266 1.13 -25.26 6.88
CA TRP A 266 0.50 -26.37 6.17
C TRP A 266 1.47 -27.55 5.97
N LEU A 267 2.72 -27.29 5.54
CA LEU A 267 3.76 -28.31 5.42
C LEU A 267 4.08 -28.97 6.77
N PHE A 268 4.16 -28.17 7.83
CA PHE A 268 4.38 -28.66 9.19
C PHE A 268 3.27 -29.62 9.63
N ALA A 269 2.01 -29.29 9.35
CA ALA A 269 0.87 -30.13 9.65
C ALA A 269 0.86 -31.45 8.85
N GLN A 270 1.42 -31.45 7.64
CA GLN A 270 1.62 -32.65 6.83
C GLN A 270 2.80 -33.52 7.34
N GLY A 271 3.49 -33.10 8.41
CA GLY A 271 4.67 -33.80 8.93
C GLY A 271 5.96 -33.50 8.16
N GLN A 272 5.93 -32.63 7.17
CA GLN A 272 7.07 -32.21 6.36
C GLN A 272 7.81 -31.06 7.05
N THR A 273 8.46 -31.38 8.17
CA THR A 273 9.05 -30.37 9.07
C THR A 273 10.26 -29.66 8.44
N ILE A 274 11.09 -30.38 7.68
CA ILE A 274 12.30 -29.82 7.05
C ILE A 274 11.88 -28.81 5.97
N GLU A 275 10.92 -29.18 5.15
CA GLU A 275 10.35 -28.34 4.09
C GLU A 275 9.66 -27.09 4.67
N ALA A 276 8.91 -27.27 5.76
CA ALA A 276 8.28 -26.17 6.48
C ALA A 276 9.30 -25.13 6.99
N ILE A 277 10.38 -25.61 7.61
CA ILE A 277 11.47 -24.73 8.08
C ILE A 277 12.19 -24.09 6.90
N GLY A 278 12.43 -24.83 5.83
CA GLY A 278 13.02 -24.32 4.60
C GLY A 278 12.23 -23.16 4.00
N VAL A 279 10.91 -23.32 3.84
CA VAL A 279 10.02 -22.27 3.32
C VAL A 279 9.98 -21.06 4.25
N MET A 280 9.91 -21.29 5.57
CA MET A 280 9.92 -20.19 6.55
C MET A 280 11.25 -19.43 6.54
N ALA A 281 12.39 -20.11 6.58
CA ALA A 281 13.70 -19.48 6.54
C ALA A 281 13.93 -18.72 5.25
N TRP A 282 13.58 -19.30 4.09
CA TRP A 282 13.64 -18.64 2.81
C TRP A 282 12.71 -17.40 2.75
N GLY A 283 11.49 -17.53 3.26
CA GLY A 283 10.51 -16.43 3.34
C GLY A 283 11.04 -15.24 4.15
N VAL A 284 11.57 -15.51 5.34
CA VAL A 284 12.10 -14.46 6.23
C VAL A 284 13.39 -13.86 5.68
N CYS A 285 14.36 -14.69 5.24
CA CYS A 285 15.67 -14.20 4.84
C CYS A 285 15.70 -13.59 3.43
N ILE A 286 14.93 -14.14 2.47
CA ILE A 286 15.02 -13.75 1.06
C ILE A 286 13.80 -12.95 0.63
N VAL A 287 12.59 -13.49 0.85
CA VAL A 287 11.37 -12.82 0.37
C VAL A 287 11.13 -11.50 1.11
N SER A 288 11.30 -11.48 2.46
CA SER A 288 11.15 -10.23 3.24
C SER A 288 12.26 -9.23 2.98
N THR A 289 13.49 -9.68 2.69
CA THR A 289 14.59 -8.79 2.32
C THR A 289 14.33 -8.12 0.98
N ALA A 290 13.72 -8.82 0.01
CA ALA A 290 13.34 -8.23 -1.26
C ALA A 290 12.40 -7.03 -1.09
N ASP A 291 11.44 -7.07 -0.15
CA ASP A 291 10.56 -5.94 0.17
C ASP A 291 11.34 -4.73 0.71
N ASN A 292 12.30 -4.98 1.58
CA ASN A 292 13.09 -3.93 2.22
C ASN A 292 14.14 -3.30 1.30
N VAL A 293 14.52 -3.97 0.20
CA VAL A 293 15.56 -3.50 -0.73
C VAL A 293 14.95 -2.96 -2.02
N ILE A 294 14.09 -3.73 -2.68
CA ILE A 294 13.57 -3.38 -4.01
C ILE A 294 12.67 -2.15 -3.94
N ARG A 295 11.74 -2.11 -2.98
CA ARG A 295 10.79 -1.00 -2.86
C ARG A 295 11.47 0.35 -2.67
N PRO A 296 12.40 0.53 -1.71
CA PRO A 296 13.13 1.78 -1.57
C PRO A 296 13.99 2.15 -2.78
N LEU A 297 14.67 1.17 -3.39
CA LEU A 297 15.51 1.42 -4.56
C LEU A 297 14.71 1.94 -5.75
N VAL A 298 13.54 1.37 -6.00
CA VAL A 298 12.69 1.78 -7.13
C VAL A 298 12.08 3.16 -6.86
N ILE A 299 11.59 3.41 -5.65
CA ILE A 299 10.95 4.68 -5.32
C ILE A 299 11.96 5.82 -5.24
N SER A 300 13.09 5.65 -4.55
CA SER A 300 14.10 6.70 -4.40
C SER A 300 14.86 6.97 -5.69
N GLY A 301 15.06 5.97 -6.55
CA GLY A 301 15.72 6.13 -7.85
C GLY A 301 14.88 6.88 -8.88
N ALA A 302 13.57 6.87 -8.74
CA ALA A 302 12.64 7.54 -9.65
C ALA A 302 12.23 8.96 -9.20
N THR A 303 12.50 9.33 -7.95
CA THR A 303 12.11 10.61 -7.37
C THR A 303 13.27 11.28 -6.66
N GLN A 304 13.38 12.62 -6.72
CA GLN A 304 14.37 13.38 -5.97
C GLN A 304 14.02 13.53 -4.48
N ILE A 305 13.27 12.59 -3.92
CA ILE A 305 12.76 12.63 -2.55
C ILE A 305 13.70 11.81 -1.66
N PRO A 306 14.17 12.34 -0.52
CA PRO A 306 14.98 11.58 0.43
C PRO A 306 14.25 10.31 0.89
N PHE A 307 14.98 9.19 0.94
CA PHE A 307 14.44 7.89 1.37
C PHE A 307 13.69 7.94 2.71
N LEU A 308 14.25 8.69 3.68
CA LEU A 308 13.63 8.84 5.01
C LEU A 308 12.23 9.44 4.93
N LEU A 309 12.03 10.42 4.05
CA LEU A 309 10.74 11.07 3.85
C LEU A 309 9.72 10.11 3.24
N ILE A 310 10.15 9.28 2.28
CA ILE A 310 9.30 8.23 1.69
C ILE A 310 8.89 7.23 2.76
N MET A 311 9.80 6.80 3.62
CA MET A 311 9.53 5.87 4.70
C MET A 311 8.53 6.45 5.71
N PHE A 312 8.69 7.70 6.12
CA PHE A 312 7.72 8.39 6.97
C PHE A 312 6.37 8.55 6.27
N GLY A 313 6.36 8.83 4.98
CA GLY A 313 5.14 8.88 4.17
C GLY A 313 4.40 7.56 4.19
N VAL A 314 5.09 6.45 3.95
CA VAL A 314 4.50 5.11 3.98
C VAL A 314 3.96 4.76 5.36
N LEU A 315 4.79 4.86 6.41
CA LEU A 315 4.40 4.48 7.77
C LEU A 315 3.32 5.40 8.34
N GLY A 316 3.49 6.72 8.22
CA GLY A 316 2.51 7.70 8.64
C GLY A 316 1.22 7.63 7.83
N GLY A 317 1.34 7.38 6.52
CA GLY A 317 0.21 7.18 5.64
C GLY A 317 -0.63 5.95 6.04
N ILE A 318 0.01 4.81 6.28
CA ILE A 318 -0.67 3.59 6.75
C ILE A 318 -1.37 3.83 8.09
N ALA A 319 -0.70 4.50 9.03
CA ALA A 319 -1.29 4.81 10.34
C ALA A 319 -2.51 5.73 10.25
N SER A 320 -2.49 6.71 9.32
CA SER A 320 -3.55 7.72 9.18
C SER A 320 -4.70 7.30 8.27
N PHE A 321 -4.40 6.64 7.15
CA PHE A 321 -5.35 6.32 6.07
C PHE A 321 -5.50 4.81 5.83
N GLY A 322 -4.86 3.96 6.64
CA GLY A 322 -4.83 2.51 6.43
C GLY A 322 -4.05 2.15 5.15
N LEU A 323 -4.44 1.07 4.47
CA LEU A 323 -3.73 0.56 3.30
C LEU A 323 -3.60 1.57 2.15
N VAL A 324 -4.57 2.48 1.97
CA VAL A 324 -4.49 3.55 0.97
C VAL A 324 -3.32 4.48 1.25
N GLY A 325 -3.02 4.69 2.53
CA GLY A 325 -1.93 5.54 2.97
C GLY A 325 -0.54 5.09 2.51
N LEU A 326 -0.37 3.80 2.18
CA LEU A 326 0.84 3.27 1.56
C LEU A 326 1.19 4.03 0.26
N PHE A 327 0.18 4.39 -0.52
CA PHE A 327 0.34 5.09 -1.79
C PHE A 327 0.30 6.60 -1.62
N ILE A 328 -0.64 7.10 -0.83
CA ILE A 328 -0.91 8.53 -0.70
C ILE A 328 0.08 9.22 0.24
N GLY A 329 0.56 8.53 1.27
CA GLY A 329 1.51 9.09 2.24
C GLY A 329 2.78 9.66 1.58
N PRO A 330 3.51 8.88 0.77
CA PRO A 330 4.65 9.40 0.01
C PRO A 330 4.30 10.57 -0.91
N VAL A 331 3.13 10.51 -1.57
CA VAL A 331 2.66 11.58 -2.47
C VAL A 331 2.43 12.88 -1.71
N ILE A 332 1.77 12.82 -0.55
CA ILE A 332 1.54 14.00 0.30
C ILE A 332 2.87 14.64 0.71
N LEU A 333 3.83 13.83 1.18
CA LEU A 333 5.13 14.34 1.61
C LEU A 333 5.98 14.85 0.43
N ALA A 334 5.84 14.25 -0.75
CA ALA A 334 6.49 14.72 -1.97
C ALA A 334 6.01 16.12 -2.38
N VAL A 335 4.69 16.33 -2.38
CA VAL A 335 4.09 17.63 -2.69
C VAL A 335 4.47 18.67 -1.64
N LEU A 336 4.44 18.29 -0.36
CA LEU A 336 4.87 19.18 0.73
C LEU A 336 6.33 19.61 0.57
N LEU A 337 7.21 18.68 0.19
CA LEU A 337 8.62 18.97 -0.08
C LEU A 337 8.78 19.88 -1.31
N ALA A 338 7.99 19.66 -2.38
CA ALA A 338 8.02 20.50 -3.56
C ALA A 338 7.62 21.94 -3.23
N ILE A 339 6.53 22.13 -2.47
CA ILE A 339 6.08 23.43 -1.99
C ILE A 339 7.16 24.10 -1.12
N TRP A 340 7.77 23.33 -0.21
CA TRP A 340 8.84 23.84 0.66
C TRP A 340 10.08 24.29 -0.12
N ARG A 341 10.52 23.52 -1.11
CA ARG A 341 11.67 23.87 -1.96
C ARG A 341 11.39 25.15 -2.77
N GLU A 342 10.20 25.26 -3.33
CA GLU A 342 9.81 26.42 -4.12
C GLU A 342 9.77 27.68 -3.27
N TRP A 343 9.23 27.60 -2.04
CA TRP A 343 9.23 28.72 -1.11
C TRP A 343 10.64 29.18 -0.72
N LEU A 344 11.58 28.25 -0.55
CA LEU A 344 12.99 28.60 -0.29
C LEU A 344 13.65 29.29 -1.50
N HIS A 345 13.35 28.85 -2.73
CA HIS A 345 13.89 29.49 -3.93
C HIS A 345 13.39 30.94 -4.10
N GLU A 346 12.11 31.20 -3.85
CA GLU A 346 11.57 32.56 -3.90
C GLU A 346 12.25 33.49 -2.90
N THR A 347 12.49 33.03 -1.68
CA THR A 347 13.16 33.82 -0.64
C THR A 347 14.60 34.21 -1.06
N HIS A 348 15.32 33.29 -1.68
CA HIS A 348 16.68 33.56 -2.19
C HIS A 348 16.69 34.48 -3.40
N GLU A 349 15.74 34.41 -4.30
CA GLU A 349 15.61 35.34 -5.43
C GLU A 349 15.26 36.76 -4.97
N GLU A 350 14.36 36.91 -4.00
CA GLU A 350 14.04 38.19 -3.38
C GLU A 350 15.25 38.79 -2.64
N GLU A 351 16.00 38.00 -1.90
CA GLU A 351 17.23 38.42 -1.24
C GLU A 351 18.30 38.87 -2.24
N ALA A 352 18.48 38.10 -3.33
CA ALA A 352 19.43 38.44 -4.40
C ALA A 352 19.04 39.74 -5.14
N LEU A 353 17.73 39.99 -5.31
CA LEU A 353 17.24 41.23 -5.92
C LEU A 353 17.33 42.44 -4.98
N MET A 354 17.32 42.25 -3.65
CA MET A 354 17.47 43.28 -2.65
C MET A 354 18.93 43.61 -2.36
N MET A 355 19.90 42.79 -2.77
CA MET A 355 21.33 43.12 -2.63
C MET A 355 21.67 44.31 -3.52
N PRO A 356 22.30 45.38 -2.99
CA PRO A 356 22.71 46.53 -3.78
C PRO A 356 23.71 46.04 -4.85
N LYS A 357 23.50 46.44 -6.10
CA LYS A 357 24.38 46.13 -7.25
C LYS A 357 25.88 46.44 -7.02
N ALA A 358 26.18 47.22 -6.00
CA ALA A 358 27.54 47.53 -5.55
C ALA A 358 28.30 46.34 -4.93
N SER A 359 27.58 45.36 -4.31
CA SER A 359 28.24 44.18 -3.75
C SER A 359 28.64 43.12 -4.77
N LEU A 360 27.84 43.02 -5.82
CA LEU A 360 28.13 42.11 -6.98
C LEU A 360 29.35 42.61 -7.80
N ALA A 361 29.56 43.91 -7.89
CA ALA A 361 30.73 44.48 -8.57
C ALA A 361 32.05 44.27 -7.78
N TYR A 362 31.91 44.21 -6.44
CA TYR A 362 33.09 44.01 -5.57
C TYR A 362 33.66 42.59 -5.60
N ASP A 363 32.79 41.58 -5.74
CA ASP A 363 33.20 40.16 -5.89
C ASP A 363 33.78 39.86 -7.27
N LEU A 364 33.26 40.48 -8.33
CA LEU A 364 33.79 40.30 -9.69
C LEU A 364 35.15 40.98 -9.87
N ASP A 365 35.45 42.07 -9.16
CA ASP A 365 36.76 42.75 -9.22
C ASP A 365 37.85 42.00 -8.41
N ASN A 366 37.49 41.25 -7.38
CA ASN A 366 38.41 40.46 -6.58
C ASN A 366 38.82 39.13 -7.25
N ASP A 367 37.96 38.53 -8.07
CA ASP A 367 38.27 37.29 -8.81
C ASP A 367 39.21 37.56 -10.04
N PHE A 368 39.30 38.84 -10.50
CA PHE A 368 40.15 39.19 -11.63
C PHE A 368 41.54 39.73 -11.27
N ASN A 369 41.85 39.90 -9.97
CA ASN A 369 43.17 40.41 -9.55
C ASN A 369 43.84 39.39 -8.61
N PRO A 370 44.64 38.44 -9.14
CA PRO A 370 45.39 37.53 -8.29
C PRO A 370 46.43 38.32 -7.46
N PRO A 371 46.71 37.91 -6.20
CA PRO A 371 47.61 38.62 -5.31
C PRO A 371 49.00 38.69 -5.96
N LYS A 372 49.55 39.92 -6.10
CA LYS A 372 50.92 40.18 -6.52
C LYS A 372 51.87 39.51 -5.52
N ASP A 373 52.79 38.74 -6.02
CA ASP A 373 53.88 38.06 -5.27
C ASP A 373 54.53 39.02 -4.26
N PRO A 374 54.93 38.54 -3.05
CA PRO A 374 55.64 39.32 -2.09
C PRO A 374 57.06 39.65 -2.61
N PRO A 375 57.61 40.84 -2.30
CA PRO A 375 58.98 41.23 -2.73
C PRO A 375 60.02 40.30 -2.10
N LYS A 376 61.08 40.03 -2.89
CA LYS A 376 62.23 39.21 -2.51
C LYS A 376 63.03 39.77 -1.37
#